data_26297977aafb080dd3ab67bb393f3193
#
_entry.id   26297977aafb080dd3ab67bb393f3193
#
_cell.length_a   1.000
_cell.length_b   1.000
_cell.length_c   1.000
_cell.angle_alpha   90.00
_cell.angle_beta   90.00
_cell.angle_gamma   90.00
#
_symmetry.space_group_name_H-M   'P 1'
#
loop_
_entity.id
_entity.type
_entity.pdbx_description
1 polymer ?
#
loop_
_entity_poly.entity_id
_entity_poly.type
_entity_poly.pdbx_seq_one_letter_code
_entity_poly.pdbx_strand_id
1 'polypeptide(L)'
;NEQIVINQFPFTGKMEYWTKPGFNWQWFGKTTTYYKTNQVWFNNITTTDKGELTTYGLDNPAFPITYADKGKGFVLGSVRIELPKTEAHLNLIQEHYGSEARLLEELIKPNIGKVILACGPLMTSLESVAEKRNDLIAYATDQLNNGIYATTTKTVEKRNAITNELEKIQQAEIVYDSNGNPKRNEEGPFLKYG
;
A
#
# COMPACT_ATOMS: atom_id res chain seq x y z
N ASN A 1 9.68 12.72 20.23
CA ASN A 1 8.80 11.57 20.48
C ASN A 1 7.97 11.28 19.25
N GLU A 2 8.21 10.12 18.67
CA GLU A 2 7.53 9.64 17.45
C GLU A 2 6.33 8.73 17.79
N GLN A 3 5.84 8.78 19.03
CA GLN A 3 4.77 7.93 19.52
C GLN A 3 3.51 8.72 19.85
N ILE A 4 2.36 8.09 19.63
CA ILE A 4 1.04 8.48 20.10
C ILE A 4 0.60 7.41 21.09
N VAL A 5 0.26 7.78 22.31
CA VAL A 5 -0.28 6.87 23.30
C VAL A 5 -1.75 7.19 23.48
N ILE A 6 -2.60 6.19 23.31
CA ILE A 6 -4.03 6.26 23.54
C ILE A 6 -4.32 5.59 24.87
N ASN A 7 -4.90 6.32 25.81
CA ASN A 7 -5.35 5.79 27.09
C ASN A 7 -6.87 5.67 27.09
N GLN A 8 -7.38 4.46 27.19
CA GLN A 8 -8.81 4.16 27.24
C GLN A 8 -9.26 3.83 28.66
N PHE A 9 -10.18 4.62 29.22
CA PHE A 9 -10.73 4.41 30.54
C PHE A 9 -11.73 3.26 30.58
N PRO A 10 -11.56 2.28 31.50
CA PRO A 10 -12.36 1.04 31.48
C PRO A 10 -13.85 1.26 31.84
N PHE A 11 -14.18 2.30 32.61
CA PHE A 11 -15.56 2.51 33.06
C PHE A 11 -16.38 3.44 32.16
N THR A 12 -15.72 4.37 31.47
CA THR A 12 -16.39 5.37 30.62
C THR A 12 -16.18 5.15 29.14
N GLY A 13 -15.21 4.32 28.76
CA GLY A 13 -14.77 4.18 27.36
C GLY A 13 -14.07 5.42 26.80
N LYS A 14 -13.96 6.51 27.59
CA LYS A 14 -13.31 7.74 27.15
C LYS A 14 -11.88 7.48 26.76
N MET A 15 -11.44 8.05 25.63
CA MET A 15 -10.08 7.98 25.15
C MET A 15 -9.36 9.31 25.38
N GLU A 16 -8.11 9.24 25.80
CA GLU A 16 -7.21 10.38 25.91
C GLU A 16 -5.97 10.14 25.05
N TYR A 17 -5.50 11.21 24.39
CA TYR A 17 -4.43 11.14 23.39
C TYR A 17 -3.20 11.89 23.88
N TRP A 18 -2.12 11.16 24.08
CA TRP A 18 -0.85 11.73 24.52
C TRP A 18 0.10 11.78 23.32
N THR A 19 0.06 12.91 22.63
CA THR A 19 0.86 13.16 21.41
C THR A 19 2.17 13.90 21.67
N LYS A 20 2.32 14.42 22.90
CA LYS A 20 3.51 15.15 23.34
C LYS A 20 4.18 14.41 24.48
N PRO A 21 5.54 14.54 24.62
CA PRO A 21 6.25 14.02 25.78
C PRO A 21 5.83 14.78 27.04
N GLY A 22 5.71 14.06 28.13
CA GLY A 22 5.35 14.64 29.42
C GLY A 22 4.93 13.57 30.42
N PHE A 23 4.68 13.98 31.62
CA PHE A 23 4.09 13.14 32.65
C PHE A 23 2.58 13.11 32.42
N ASN A 24 2.04 11.92 32.07
CA ASN A 24 0.62 11.70 31.87
C ASN A 24 0.12 10.65 32.86
N TRP A 25 -1.01 10.92 33.49
CA TRP A 25 -1.55 10.03 34.51
C TRP A 25 -2.47 9.00 33.90
N GLN A 26 -2.08 7.74 33.94
CA GLN A 26 -2.81 6.64 33.29
C GLN A 26 -4.08 6.23 34.06
N TRP A 27 -4.19 6.49 35.36
CA TRP A 27 -5.20 5.91 36.24
C TRP A 27 -5.26 4.40 36.08
N PHE A 28 -6.43 3.82 35.85
CA PHE A 28 -6.62 2.39 35.56
C PHE A 28 -6.91 2.13 34.08
N GLY A 29 -6.61 3.05 33.19
CA GLY A 29 -6.85 2.94 31.76
C GLY A 29 -5.91 1.95 31.07
N LYS A 30 -6.41 1.36 29.98
CA LYS A 30 -5.59 0.56 29.05
C LYS A 30 -4.89 1.49 28.08
N THR A 31 -3.56 1.42 28.04
CA THR A 31 -2.76 2.20 27.09
C THR A 31 -2.43 1.38 25.86
N THR A 32 -2.57 2.01 24.69
CA THR A 32 -2.10 1.47 23.40
C THR A 32 -1.16 2.48 22.78
N THR A 33 0.00 2.03 22.33
CA THR A 33 1.02 2.89 21.72
C THR A 33 1.06 2.66 20.22
N TYR A 34 1.06 3.76 19.46
CA TYR A 34 1.25 3.79 18.01
C TYR A 34 2.45 4.67 17.68
N TYR A 35 3.21 4.28 16.65
CA TYR A 35 4.25 5.16 16.10
C TYR A 35 3.62 6.16 15.12
N LYS A 36 4.00 7.43 15.21
CA LYS A 36 3.53 8.48 14.28
C LYS A 36 3.87 8.19 12.84
N THR A 37 5.01 7.53 12.66
CA THR A 37 5.53 7.12 11.36
C THR A 37 5.92 5.66 11.43
N ASN A 38 5.44 4.88 10.49
CA ASN A 38 5.78 3.48 10.31
C ASN A 38 6.39 3.26 8.93
N GLN A 39 7.35 2.35 8.85
CA GLN A 39 7.91 1.88 7.59
C GLN A 39 7.58 0.40 7.42
N VAL A 40 6.78 0.11 6.41
CA VAL A 40 6.42 -1.26 6.04
C VAL A 40 7.38 -1.74 4.98
N TRP A 41 8.13 -2.79 5.30
CA TRP A 41 9.05 -3.45 4.38
C TRP A 41 8.35 -4.61 3.69
N PHE A 42 8.71 -4.86 2.42
CA PHE A 42 8.31 -6.02 1.63
C PHE A 42 9.48 -6.40 0.71
N ASN A 43 10.47 -7.04 1.28
CA ASN A 43 11.76 -7.22 0.63
C ASN A 43 12.26 -8.67 0.65
N ASN A 44 11.48 -9.60 1.19
CA ASN A 44 11.92 -10.98 1.29
C ASN A 44 11.32 -11.85 0.18
N ILE A 45 12.19 -12.58 -0.48
CA ILE A 45 11.89 -13.56 -1.52
C ILE A 45 12.86 -14.72 -1.35
N THR A 46 12.39 -15.93 -1.59
CA THR A 46 13.21 -17.14 -1.57
C THR A 46 12.94 -18.01 -2.79
N THR A 47 13.73 -19.04 -2.96
CA THR A 47 13.58 -19.98 -4.06
C THR A 47 13.13 -21.33 -3.50
N THR A 48 12.12 -21.94 -4.12
CA THR A 48 11.67 -23.29 -3.78
C THR A 48 12.72 -24.33 -4.23
N ASP A 49 12.59 -25.57 -3.75
CA ASP A 49 13.43 -26.70 -4.18
C ASP A 49 13.38 -26.95 -5.70
N LYS A 50 12.32 -26.48 -6.36
CA LYS A 50 12.14 -26.56 -7.82
C LYS A 50 12.74 -25.37 -8.57
N GLY A 51 13.40 -24.43 -7.89
CA GLY A 51 13.98 -23.23 -8.48
C GLY A 51 12.99 -22.10 -8.76
N GLU A 52 11.75 -22.20 -8.29
CA GLU A 52 10.74 -21.16 -8.46
C GLU A 52 10.83 -20.13 -7.32
N LEU A 53 10.68 -18.85 -7.65
CA LEU A 53 10.63 -17.78 -6.66
C LEU A 53 9.33 -17.85 -5.87
N THR A 54 9.43 -17.72 -4.54
CA THR A 54 8.28 -17.71 -3.62
C THR A 54 8.50 -16.75 -2.48
N THR A 55 7.40 -16.33 -1.87
CA THR A 55 7.40 -15.49 -0.66
C THR A 55 6.67 -16.16 0.50
N TYR A 56 6.24 -17.41 0.30
CA TYR A 56 5.48 -18.16 1.30
C TYR A 56 6.28 -18.40 2.58
N GLY A 57 5.66 -18.09 3.72
CA GLY A 57 6.26 -18.30 5.04
C GLY A 57 7.37 -17.33 5.43
N LEU A 58 7.62 -16.28 4.63
CA LEU A 58 8.62 -15.26 4.92
C LEU A 58 8.06 -14.08 5.71
N ASP A 59 8.87 -13.52 6.58
CA ASP A 59 8.59 -12.21 7.17
C ASP A 59 8.76 -11.12 6.10
N ASN A 60 7.84 -10.13 6.09
CA ASN A 60 7.84 -9.04 5.12
C ASN A 60 7.98 -9.50 3.65
N PRO A 61 7.08 -10.37 3.17
CA PRO A 61 7.16 -10.96 1.84
C PRO A 61 7.05 -9.90 0.76
N ALA A 62 7.81 -10.05 -0.32
CA ALA A 62 7.68 -9.23 -1.51
C ALA A 62 6.29 -9.42 -2.16
N PHE A 63 5.74 -8.38 -2.76
CA PHE A 63 4.43 -8.45 -3.40
C PHE A 63 4.54 -9.01 -4.82
N PRO A 64 3.73 -10.01 -5.19
CA PRO A 64 3.67 -10.49 -6.55
C PRO A 64 3.03 -9.44 -7.46
N ILE A 65 3.52 -9.33 -8.68
CA ILE A 65 2.98 -8.44 -9.71
C ILE A 65 2.84 -9.20 -11.03
N THR A 66 1.77 -8.90 -11.77
CA THR A 66 1.55 -9.42 -13.12
C THR A 66 1.42 -8.22 -14.06
N TYR A 67 2.25 -8.21 -15.08
CA TYR A 67 2.32 -7.12 -16.06
C TYR A 67 1.37 -7.33 -17.24
N ALA A 68 1.20 -6.30 -18.08
CA ALA A 68 0.35 -6.33 -19.25
C ALA A 68 0.75 -7.41 -20.28
N ASP A 69 2.03 -7.73 -20.37
CA ASP A 69 2.60 -8.80 -21.21
C ASP A 69 2.50 -10.19 -20.56
N LYS A 70 1.71 -10.35 -19.50
CA LYS A 70 1.60 -11.56 -18.68
C LYS A 70 2.89 -11.97 -17.97
N GLY A 71 3.93 -11.16 -18.05
CA GLY A 71 5.14 -11.32 -17.25
C GLY A 71 4.80 -11.28 -15.77
N LYS A 72 5.40 -12.16 -14.97
CA LYS A 72 5.24 -12.21 -13.52
C LYS A 72 6.54 -11.82 -12.85
N GLY A 73 6.43 -11.15 -11.72
CA GLY A 73 7.57 -10.75 -10.94
C GLY A 73 7.20 -10.49 -9.49
N PHE A 74 8.17 -9.97 -8.75
CA PHE A 74 7.98 -9.53 -7.38
C PHE A 74 8.48 -8.10 -7.22
N VAL A 75 7.71 -7.30 -6.51
CA VAL A 75 8.08 -5.94 -6.15
C VAL A 75 8.65 -5.96 -4.73
N LEU A 76 9.87 -5.48 -4.62
CA LEU A 76 10.59 -5.34 -3.35
C LEU A 76 10.73 -3.86 -3.02
N GLY A 77 10.56 -3.52 -1.74
CA GLY A 77 10.69 -2.14 -1.31
C GLY A 77 10.19 -1.88 0.09
N SER A 78 9.87 -0.63 0.33
CA SER A 78 9.22 -0.18 1.56
C SER A 78 8.30 1.00 1.31
N VAL A 79 7.27 1.11 2.13
CA VAL A 79 6.36 2.26 2.15
C VAL A 79 6.40 2.89 3.53
N ARG A 80 6.62 4.19 3.58
CA ARG A 80 6.53 4.98 4.80
C ARG A 80 5.12 5.52 4.94
N ILE A 81 4.55 5.36 6.13
CA ILE A 81 3.18 5.74 6.47
C ILE A 81 3.22 6.68 7.65
N GLU A 82 2.42 7.73 7.59
CA GLU A 82 2.20 8.63 8.73
C GLU A 82 0.77 8.47 9.24
N LEU A 83 0.63 8.30 10.54
CA LEU A 83 -0.68 8.24 11.17
C LEU A 83 -1.33 9.63 11.20
N PRO A 84 -2.68 9.70 11.11
CA PRO A 84 -3.40 10.95 11.21
C PRO A 84 -3.18 11.60 12.57
N LYS A 85 -3.22 12.95 12.61
CA LYS A 85 -2.99 13.73 13.82
C LYS A 85 -4.28 14.10 14.55
N THR A 86 -5.43 13.86 13.93
CA THR A 86 -6.74 14.22 14.50
C THR A 86 -7.24 13.15 15.43
N GLU A 87 -7.79 13.55 16.57
CA GLU A 87 -8.35 12.64 17.57
C GLU A 87 -9.47 11.76 17.01
N ALA A 88 -10.32 12.31 16.12
CA ALA A 88 -11.39 11.56 15.47
C ALA A 88 -10.87 10.35 14.68
N HIS A 89 -9.82 10.54 13.87
CA HIS A 89 -9.21 9.46 13.11
C HIS A 89 -8.47 8.45 14.00
N LEU A 90 -7.82 8.92 15.07
CA LEU A 90 -7.16 8.05 16.04
C LEU A 90 -8.17 7.19 16.80
N ASN A 91 -9.36 7.74 17.13
CA ASN A 91 -10.47 6.97 17.70
C ASN A 91 -10.86 5.81 16.80
N LEU A 92 -11.11 6.09 15.52
CA LEU A 92 -11.51 5.07 14.56
C LEU A 92 -10.45 3.97 14.40
N ILE A 93 -9.16 4.36 14.36
CA ILE A 93 -8.07 3.39 14.33
C ILE A 93 -8.09 2.51 15.58
N GLN A 94 -8.26 3.11 16.76
CA GLN A 94 -8.29 2.36 18.02
C GLN A 94 -9.51 1.43 18.11
N GLU A 95 -10.69 1.88 17.69
CA GLU A 95 -11.92 1.10 17.69
C GLU A 95 -11.86 -0.07 16.72
N HIS A 96 -11.36 0.14 15.50
CA HIS A 96 -11.33 -0.91 14.48
C HIS A 96 -10.19 -1.89 14.65
N TYR A 97 -8.99 -1.41 14.99
CA TYR A 97 -7.79 -2.25 15.01
C TYR A 97 -7.28 -2.54 16.42
N GLY A 98 -7.42 -1.61 17.37
CA GLY A 98 -7.05 -1.79 18.77
C GLY A 98 -5.54 -1.99 19.04
N SER A 99 -4.72 -2.11 18.00
CA SER A 99 -3.26 -2.21 18.07
C SER A 99 -2.60 -1.84 16.75
N GLU A 100 -1.35 -1.39 16.83
CA GLU A 100 -0.56 -1.06 15.65
C GLU A 100 -0.30 -2.28 14.75
N ALA A 101 -0.02 -3.44 15.35
CA ALA A 101 0.22 -4.66 14.59
C ALA A 101 -0.98 -5.03 13.72
N ARG A 102 -2.20 -4.98 14.27
CA ARG A 102 -3.42 -5.26 13.49
C ARG A 102 -3.66 -4.20 12.42
N LEU A 103 -3.42 -2.92 12.71
CA LEU A 103 -3.51 -1.85 11.71
C LEU A 103 -2.60 -2.14 10.50
N LEU A 104 -1.35 -2.52 10.77
CA LEU A 104 -0.39 -2.85 9.70
C LEU A 104 -0.81 -4.09 8.91
N GLU A 105 -1.25 -5.16 9.57
CA GLU A 105 -1.57 -6.44 8.92
C GLU A 105 -2.94 -6.43 8.23
N GLU A 106 -3.96 -5.81 8.83
CA GLU A 106 -5.35 -5.88 8.34
C GLU A 106 -5.70 -4.74 7.37
N LEU A 107 -5.04 -3.58 7.46
CA LEU A 107 -5.32 -2.44 6.58
C LEU A 107 -4.15 -2.12 5.65
N ILE A 108 -2.98 -1.87 6.20
CA ILE A 108 -1.89 -1.24 5.45
C ILE A 108 -1.28 -2.19 4.43
N LYS A 109 -0.82 -3.37 4.84
CA LYS A 109 -0.21 -4.34 3.93
C LYS A 109 -1.14 -4.79 2.81
N PRO A 110 -2.43 -5.13 3.06
CA PRO A 110 -3.36 -5.46 1.99
C PRO A 110 -3.58 -4.34 0.97
N ASN A 111 -3.63 -3.09 1.43
CA ASN A 111 -3.80 -1.95 0.55
C ASN A 111 -2.55 -1.66 -0.30
N ILE A 112 -1.36 -1.82 0.24
CA ILE A 112 -0.12 -1.77 -0.55
C ILE A 112 -0.15 -2.87 -1.63
N GLY A 113 -0.53 -4.09 -1.27
CA GLY A 113 -0.65 -5.21 -2.22
C GLY A 113 -1.65 -4.93 -3.34
N LYS A 114 -2.84 -4.40 -3.03
CA LYS A 114 -3.85 -3.99 -4.02
C LYS A 114 -3.29 -2.96 -5.01
N VAL A 115 -2.59 -1.94 -4.52
CA VAL A 115 -2.01 -0.89 -5.36
C VAL A 115 -0.93 -1.46 -6.28
N ILE A 116 -0.04 -2.32 -5.76
CA ILE A 116 1.00 -2.95 -6.57
C ILE A 116 0.37 -3.80 -7.68
N LEU A 117 -0.66 -4.59 -7.36
CA LEU A 117 -1.40 -5.37 -8.35
C LEU A 117 -2.09 -4.48 -9.40
N ALA A 118 -2.61 -3.33 -9.00
CA ALA A 118 -3.24 -2.38 -9.93
C ALA A 118 -2.23 -1.69 -10.86
N CYS A 119 -0.98 -1.54 -10.43
CA CYS A 119 0.08 -0.94 -11.26
C CYS A 119 0.57 -1.87 -12.38
N GLY A 120 0.54 -3.20 -12.17
CA GLY A 120 1.10 -4.16 -13.13
C GLY A 120 0.55 -4.05 -14.55
N PRO A 121 -0.78 -4.04 -14.75
CA PRO A 121 -1.38 -3.94 -16.08
C PRO A 121 -1.11 -2.63 -16.84
N LEU A 122 -0.59 -1.59 -16.17
CA LEU A 122 -0.29 -0.29 -16.77
C LEU A 122 0.98 -0.31 -17.63
N MET A 123 1.82 -1.34 -17.52
CA MET A 123 3.09 -1.43 -18.25
C MET A 123 3.48 -2.90 -18.51
N THR A 124 4.47 -3.10 -19.38
CA THR A 124 5.08 -4.41 -19.58
C THR A 124 6.18 -4.68 -18.55
N SER A 125 6.55 -5.95 -18.41
CA SER A 125 7.64 -6.37 -17.51
C SER A 125 8.97 -5.68 -17.85
N LEU A 126 9.29 -5.56 -19.15
CA LEU A 126 10.50 -4.87 -19.61
C LEU A 126 10.46 -3.36 -19.29
N GLU A 127 9.33 -2.70 -19.55
CA GLU A 127 9.17 -1.27 -19.23
C GLU A 127 9.36 -0.99 -17.75
N SER A 128 8.88 -1.89 -16.88
CA SER A 128 8.95 -1.71 -15.42
C SER A 128 10.38 -1.72 -14.87
N VAL A 129 11.30 -2.42 -15.50
CA VAL A 129 12.70 -2.52 -15.04
C VAL A 129 13.63 -1.54 -15.75
N ALA A 130 13.30 -1.07 -16.95
CA ALA A 130 14.13 -0.21 -17.77
C ALA A 130 13.61 1.23 -17.83
N GLU A 131 12.57 1.46 -18.64
CA GLU A 131 12.16 2.81 -19.03
C GLU A 131 11.19 3.48 -18.04
N LYS A 132 10.27 2.69 -17.45
CA LYS A 132 9.16 3.19 -16.64
C LYS A 132 9.24 2.82 -15.15
N ARG A 133 10.43 2.56 -14.65
CA ARG A 133 10.60 2.25 -13.22
C ARG A 133 10.13 3.39 -12.33
N ASN A 134 10.43 4.63 -12.70
CA ASN A 134 10.00 5.81 -11.95
C ASN A 134 8.49 6.02 -12.06
N ASP A 135 7.89 5.69 -13.21
CA ASP A 135 6.44 5.75 -13.40
C ASP A 135 5.72 4.74 -12.51
N LEU A 136 6.25 3.53 -12.38
CA LEU A 136 5.71 2.52 -11.46
C LEU A 136 5.65 3.05 -10.02
N ILE A 137 6.73 3.66 -9.55
CA ILE A 137 6.81 4.26 -8.22
C ILE A 137 5.82 5.42 -8.10
N ALA A 138 5.74 6.29 -9.11
CA ALA A 138 4.82 7.42 -9.13
C ALA A 138 3.36 6.96 -9.10
N TYR A 139 2.98 5.98 -9.92
CA TYR A 139 1.63 5.40 -9.94
C TYR A 139 1.28 4.73 -8.61
N ALA A 140 2.21 3.97 -8.02
CA ALA A 140 1.98 3.34 -6.72
C ALA A 140 1.80 4.39 -5.62
N THR A 141 2.65 5.42 -5.59
CA THR A 141 2.57 6.51 -4.61
C THR A 141 1.27 7.30 -4.74
N ASP A 142 0.89 7.65 -5.97
CA ASP A 142 -0.34 8.39 -6.20
C ASP A 142 -1.58 7.56 -5.84
N GLN A 143 -1.62 6.27 -6.19
CA GLN A 143 -2.75 5.40 -5.85
C GLN A 143 -2.84 5.12 -4.34
N LEU A 144 -1.71 5.02 -3.63
CA LEU A 144 -1.72 4.90 -2.17
C LEU A 144 -2.29 6.14 -1.48
N ASN A 145 -2.03 7.33 -2.03
CA ASN A 145 -2.49 8.59 -1.45
C ASN A 145 -3.91 8.96 -1.84
N ASN A 146 -4.31 8.66 -3.07
CA ASN A 146 -5.52 9.20 -3.68
C ASN A 146 -6.54 8.15 -4.15
N GLY A 147 -6.23 6.86 -4.01
CA GLY A 147 -7.09 5.75 -4.44
C GLY A 147 -6.71 5.18 -5.81
N ILE A 148 -7.23 3.98 -6.08
CA ILE A 148 -6.89 3.19 -7.26
C ILE A 148 -7.46 3.84 -8.52
N TYR A 149 -6.67 3.87 -9.60
CA TYR A 149 -7.09 4.40 -10.89
C TYR A 149 -8.26 3.62 -11.49
N ALA A 150 -9.20 4.33 -12.08
CA ALA A 150 -10.10 3.75 -13.06
C ALA A 150 -9.32 3.51 -14.36
N THR A 151 -9.38 2.30 -14.88
CA THR A 151 -8.64 1.92 -16.08
C THR A 151 -9.57 1.38 -17.15
N THR A 152 -9.17 1.56 -18.41
CA THR A 152 -9.74 0.88 -19.58
C THR A 152 -8.66 0.03 -20.23
N THR A 153 -9.08 -0.95 -21.04
CA THR A 153 -8.13 -1.84 -21.73
C THR A 153 -7.92 -1.37 -23.14
N LYS A 154 -6.67 -1.25 -23.56
CA LYS A 154 -6.26 -0.91 -24.91
C LYS A 154 -5.37 -1.99 -25.48
N THR A 155 -5.59 -2.38 -26.73
CA THR A 155 -4.68 -3.25 -27.44
C THR A 155 -3.55 -2.42 -28.02
N VAL A 156 -2.32 -2.75 -27.61
CA VAL A 156 -1.10 -2.11 -28.10
C VAL A 156 -0.19 -3.15 -28.77
N GLU A 157 0.51 -2.74 -29.82
CA GLU A 157 1.52 -3.58 -30.44
C GLU A 157 2.88 -3.24 -29.82
N LYS A 158 3.51 -4.23 -29.22
CA LYS A 158 4.84 -4.09 -28.61
C LYS A 158 5.73 -5.20 -29.07
N ARG A 159 7.03 -4.89 -29.15
CA ARG A 159 8.04 -5.86 -29.51
C ARG A 159 8.38 -6.73 -28.30
N ASN A 160 8.25 -8.04 -28.47
CA ASN A 160 8.66 -8.99 -27.45
C ASN A 160 10.21 -8.94 -27.31
N ALA A 161 10.68 -8.80 -26.09
CA ALA A 161 12.12 -8.66 -25.81
C ALA A 161 12.93 -9.95 -26.09
N ILE A 162 12.25 -11.11 -26.09
CA ILE A 162 12.90 -12.42 -26.29
C ILE A 162 12.83 -12.84 -27.77
N THR A 163 11.64 -12.76 -28.38
CA THR A 163 11.44 -13.24 -29.75
C THR A 163 11.69 -12.17 -30.81
N ASN A 164 11.80 -10.90 -30.40
CA ASN A 164 11.92 -9.72 -31.26
C ASN A 164 10.73 -9.52 -32.23
N GLU A 165 9.64 -10.24 -32.06
CA GLU A 165 8.43 -10.15 -32.85
C GLU A 165 7.48 -9.11 -32.27
N LEU A 166 6.60 -8.55 -33.12
CA LEU A 166 5.51 -7.66 -32.70
C LEU A 166 4.35 -8.50 -32.16
N GLU A 167 4.04 -8.32 -30.90
CA GLU A 167 2.90 -8.96 -30.25
C GLU A 167 1.83 -7.93 -29.89
N LYS A 168 0.56 -8.34 -30.04
CA LYS A 168 -0.59 -7.57 -29.56
C LYS A 168 -0.83 -7.92 -28.11
N ILE A 169 -0.63 -6.96 -27.23
CA ILE A 169 -0.90 -7.10 -25.81
C ILE A 169 -2.05 -6.19 -25.39
N GLN A 170 -2.79 -6.63 -24.37
CA GLN A 170 -3.81 -5.80 -23.75
C GLN A 170 -3.20 -5.09 -22.53
N GLN A 171 -3.07 -3.79 -22.64
CA GLN A 171 -2.51 -2.94 -21.59
C GLN A 171 -3.62 -2.07 -20.99
N ALA A 172 -3.61 -1.92 -19.68
CA ALA A 172 -4.49 -0.97 -19.01
C ALA A 172 -4.02 0.47 -19.27
N GLU A 173 -4.96 1.35 -19.53
CA GLU A 173 -4.75 2.80 -19.70
C GLU A 173 -5.58 3.54 -18.66
N ILE A 174 -4.97 4.54 -18.00
CA ILE A 174 -5.63 5.35 -16.98
C ILE A 174 -6.71 6.21 -17.65
N VAL A 175 -7.91 6.21 -17.10
CA VAL A 175 -9.00 7.07 -17.55
C VAL A 175 -8.86 8.45 -16.88
N TYR A 176 -8.90 9.51 -17.67
CA TYR A 176 -8.86 10.88 -17.19
C TYR A 176 -10.23 11.55 -17.26
N ASP A 177 -10.48 12.51 -16.39
CA ASP A 177 -11.65 13.38 -16.46
C ASP A 177 -11.43 14.54 -17.47
N SER A 178 -12.45 15.39 -17.63
CA SER A 178 -12.39 16.57 -18.51
C SER A 178 -11.33 17.61 -18.11
N ASN A 179 -10.83 17.54 -16.88
CA ASN A 179 -9.83 18.45 -16.32
C ASN A 179 -8.41 17.86 -16.39
N GLY A 180 -8.27 16.64 -16.92
CA GLY A 180 -6.98 15.96 -17.00
C GLY A 180 -6.56 15.25 -15.71
N ASN A 181 -7.45 15.09 -14.73
CA ASN A 181 -7.15 14.32 -13.53
C ASN A 181 -7.50 12.85 -13.72
N PRO A 182 -6.69 11.91 -13.18
CA PRO A 182 -7.01 10.51 -13.26
C PRO A 182 -8.27 10.19 -12.46
N LYS A 183 -9.22 9.51 -13.09
CA LYS A 183 -10.41 8.98 -12.41
C LYS A 183 -10.02 7.84 -11.49
N ARG A 184 -10.76 7.67 -10.40
CA ARG A 184 -10.51 6.64 -9.38
C ARG A 184 -11.66 5.65 -9.31
N ASN A 185 -11.33 4.37 -9.07
CA ASN A 185 -12.32 3.33 -8.79
C ASN A 185 -12.71 3.33 -7.31
N GLU A 186 -11.73 3.57 -6.43
CA GLU A 186 -11.93 3.71 -5.00
C GLU A 186 -11.61 5.16 -4.63
N GLU A 187 -12.55 5.85 -4.00
CA GLU A 187 -12.37 7.24 -3.63
C GLU A 187 -11.48 7.37 -2.40
N GLY A 188 -10.49 8.24 -2.52
CA GLY A 188 -9.66 8.75 -1.45
C GLY A 188 -8.56 7.84 -0.94
N PRO A 189 -7.78 8.31 0.04
CA PRO A 189 -6.76 7.50 0.67
C PRO A 189 -7.40 6.35 1.43
N PHE A 190 -6.76 5.18 1.44
CA PHE A 190 -7.23 3.98 2.15
C PHE A 190 -7.42 4.17 3.67
N LEU A 191 -6.94 5.28 4.21
CA LEU A 191 -7.14 5.73 5.59
C LEU A 191 -8.27 6.78 5.71
N LYS A 192 -9.15 6.91 4.73
CA LYS A 192 -10.40 7.65 4.92
C LYS A 192 -11.32 6.86 5.83
N TYR A 193 -11.37 7.33 7.05
CA TYR A 193 -12.47 7.09 7.95
C TYR A 193 -13.45 8.24 7.72
N GLY A 194 -14.35 8.05 6.81
CA GLY A 194 -15.35 9.01 6.39
C GLY A 194 -16.54 8.97 7.20
#